data_9411ac92b1401ac49b0d09612acdfb64
#
_entry.id   9411ac92b1401ac49b0d09612acdfb64
#
_cell.length_a   1.000
_cell.length_b   1.000
_cell.length_c   1.000
_cell.angle_alpha   90.00
_cell.angle_beta   90.00
_cell.angle_gamma   90.00
#
_symmetry.space_group_name_H-M   'P 1'
#
loop_
_entity.id
_entity.type
_entity.pdbx_description
1 polymer ?
#
loop_
_entity_poly.entity_id
_entity_poly.type
_entity_poly.pdbx_seq_one_letter_code
_entity_poly.pdbx_strand_id
1 'polypeptide(L)'
;MKKNPKYNYVRGTVSTDHGARNYEVAGFNLPSVTTILARTKDQSYIRRWKEKVGEQEAERIKNLSSKRGTSMHKFLEKHIRKLGYEDLTEVGVQAKPMAQKIIEIGFTPITEYYGSEVTIYYPGLYAGSTDLVCMHNDLETVVDFKQANRPKREEWIEDYYLQAAAYAMAHDYVHGSNITQCIIMVCTPDLYYQEFKFSGPTLRSWKHKFLKRLDEYYELIRDYKEETHIDTKELLAEFEDNKIKEDK
;
A
#
# COMPACT_ATOMS: atom_id res chain seq x y z
N MET A 1 16.89 -2.14 -13.45
CA MET A 1 15.60 -2.68 -13.95
C MET A 1 15.17 -1.98 -15.23
N LYS A 2 14.39 -2.66 -16.12
CA LYS A 2 13.88 -2.14 -17.38
C LYS A 2 12.37 -1.90 -17.26
N LYS A 3 11.84 -0.84 -17.92
CA LYS A 3 10.38 -0.64 -18.00
C LYS A 3 9.78 -1.64 -18.98
N ASN A 4 8.72 -2.35 -18.57
CA ASN A 4 7.91 -3.21 -19.41
C ASN A 4 6.48 -2.62 -19.51
N PRO A 5 5.99 -2.24 -20.71
CA PRO A 5 4.68 -1.61 -20.90
C PRO A 5 3.54 -2.63 -20.97
N LYS A 6 3.64 -3.78 -20.30
CA LYS A 6 2.64 -4.86 -20.31
C LYS A 6 1.25 -4.38 -19.87
N TYR A 7 1.17 -3.47 -18.91
CA TYR A 7 -0.08 -2.96 -18.37
C TYR A 7 -0.27 -1.48 -18.65
N ASN A 8 -1.51 -1.09 -18.95
CA ASN A 8 -1.89 0.31 -19.17
C ASN A 8 -2.63 0.84 -17.93
N TYR A 9 -1.97 1.71 -17.17
CA TYR A 9 -2.51 2.27 -15.95
C TYR A 9 -3.28 3.57 -16.22
N VAL A 10 -4.54 3.60 -15.81
CA VAL A 10 -5.36 4.80 -15.86
C VAL A 10 -4.94 5.75 -14.74
N ARG A 11 -4.78 7.03 -15.06
CA ARG A 11 -4.45 8.04 -14.06
C ARG A 11 -5.70 8.42 -13.27
N GLY A 12 -5.65 8.29 -11.96
CA GLY A 12 -6.67 8.80 -11.04
C GLY A 12 -6.36 10.19 -10.52
N THR A 13 -7.39 10.95 -10.19
CA THR A 13 -7.29 12.20 -9.46
C THR A 13 -7.56 11.96 -7.98
N VAL A 14 -6.77 12.57 -7.11
CA VAL A 14 -6.87 12.40 -5.66
C VAL A 14 -7.50 13.63 -5.05
N SER A 15 -8.52 13.44 -4.22
CA SER A 15 -9.08 14.46 -3.34
C SER A 15 -8.95 14.05 -1.88
N THR A 16 -8.92 15.02 -0.98
CA THR A 16 -8.92 14.79 0.46
C THR A 16 -10.02 15.63 1.09
N ASP A 17 -10.98 14.98 1.70
CA ASP A 17 -12.07 15.61 2.40
C ASP A 17 -12.12 15.11 3.85
N HIS A 18 -12.08 16.04 4.83
CA HIS A 18 -12.06 15.74 6.26
C HIS A 18 -11.08 14.61 6.67
N GLY A 19 -9.91 14.58 6.01
CA GLY A 19 -8.88 13.55 6.26
C GLY A 19 -9.13 12.20 5.57
N ALA A 20 -10.24 12.04 4.86
CA ALA A 20 -10.51 10.88 4.01
C ALA A 20 -9.97 11.14 2.60
N ARG A 21 -9.14 10.24 2.11
CA ARG A 21 -8.56 10.31 0.78
C ARG A 21 -9.43 9.50 -0.18
N ASN A 22 -9.89 10.15 -1.25
CA ASN A 22 -10.67 9.54 -2.32
C ASN A 22 -9.95 9.63 -3.65
N TYR A 23 -10.29 8.72 -4.56
CA TYR A 23 -9.79 8.67 -5.93
C TYR A 23 -10.95 8.77 -6.91
N GLU A 24 -10.85 9.70 -7.84
CA GLU A 24 -11.67 9.70 -9.04
C GLU A 24 -10.89 9.01 -10.15
N VAL A 25 -11.33 7.81 -10.57
CA VAL A 25 -10.64 6.96 -11.53
C VAL A 25 -11.64 6.15 -12.34
N ALA A 26 -11.49 6.13 -13.66
CA ALA A 26 -12.34 5.36 -14.59
C ALA A 26 -13.86 5.61 -14.40
N GLY A 27 -14.26 6.83 -14.00
CA GLY A 27 -15.65 7.21 -13.75
C GLY A 27 -16.17 6.85 -12.36
N PHE A 28 -15.35 6.27 -11.49
CA PHE A 28 -15.69 5.94 -10.10
C PHE A 28 -15.09 6.98 -9.14
N ASN A 29 -15.83 7.31 -8.07
CA ASN A 29 -15.31 8.01 -6.91
C ASN A 29 -15.17 7.02 -5.75
N LEU A 30 -13.95 6.64 -5.42
CA LEU A 30 -13.63 5.51 -4.55
C LEU A 30 -12.83 5.94 -3.33
N PRO A 31 -13.11 5.38 -2.13
CA PRO A 31 -12.26 5.56 -0.97
C PRO A 31 -10.88 4.96 -1.22
N SER A 32 -9.84 5.57 -0.63
CA SER A 32 -8.51 4.96 -0.69
C SER A 32 -8.41 3.77 0.25
N VAL A 33 -7.59 2.76 -0.12
CA VAL A 33 -7.23 1.65 0.79
C VAL A 33 -6.75 2.18 2.14
N THR A 34 -5.94 3.23 2.15
CA THR A 34 -5.44 3.83 3.41
C THR A 34 -6.54 4.48 4.24
N THR A 35 -7.57 5.07 3.62
CA THR A 35 -8.77 5.58 4.30
C THR A 35 -9.56 4.44 4.95
N ILE A 36 -9.80 3.37 4.21
CA ILE A 36 -10.50 2.17 4.69
C ILE A 36 -9.79 1.61 5.93
N LEU A 37 -8.50 1.36 5.82
CA LEU A 37 -7.69 0.81 6.93
C LEU A 37 -7.65 1.74 8.13
N ALA A 38 -7.51 3.05 7.93
CA ALA A 38 -7.51 4.01 9.03
C ALA A 38 -8.85 4.10 9.77
N ARG A 39 -9.97 3.97 9.06
CA ARG A 39 -11.32 4.04 9.63
C ARG A 39 -11.74 2.77 10.38
N THR A 40 -11.19 1.62 10.01
CA THR A 40 -11.52 0.31 10.60
C THR A 40 -10.45 -0.20 11.57
N LYS A 41 -9.38 0.58 11.81
CA LYS A 41 -8.31 0.23 12.73
C LYS A 41 -8.65 0.53 14.18
N ASP A 42 -8.27 -0.35 15.10
CA ASP A 42 -8.26 -0.02 16.52
C ASP A 42 -7.27 1.13 16.81
N GLN A 43 -7.81 2.24 17.29
CA GLN A 43 -7.06 3.46 17.62
C GLN A 43 -6.50 3.45 19.05
N SER A 44 -6.79 2.43 19.86
CA SER A 44 -6.45 2.38 21.29
C SER A 44 -4.94 2.50 21.54
N TYR A 45 -4.13 1.84 20.71
CA TYR A 45 -2.66 1.91 20.81
C TYR A 45 -2.12 3.31 20.49
N ILE A 46 -2.63 3.96 19.45
CA ILE A 46 -2.20 5.31 19.05
C ILE A 46 -2.58 6.32 20.14
N ARG A 47 -3.77 6.18 20.71
CA ARG A 47 -4.24 7.03 21.83
C ARG A 47 -3.32 6.89 23.04
N ARG A 48 -3.05 5.67 23.52
CA ARG A 48 -2.12 5.41 24.63
C ARG A 48 -0.71 5.93 24.38
N TRP A 49 -0.24 5.81 23.13
CA TRP A 49 1.07 6.36 22.77
C TRP A 49 1.08 7.89 22.83
N LYS A 50 0.04 8.57 22.33
CA LYS A 50 -0.10 10.04 22.41
C LYS A 50 -0.16 10.52 23.85
N GLU A 51 -0.91 9.85 24.71
CA GLU A 51 -0.98 10.13 26.14
C GLU A 51 0.41 10.04 26.81
N LYS A 52 1.22 9.07 26.41
CA LYS A 52 2.55 8.85 26.97
C LYS A 52 3.58 9.89 26.52
N VAL A 53 3.58 10.29 25.25
CA VAL A 53 4.63 11.20 24.69
C VAL A 53 4.19 12.65 24.68
N GLY A 54 2.91 12.94 24.88
CA GLY A 54 2.30 14.25 24.73
C GLY A 54 1.88 14.55 23.29
N GLU A 55 0.80 15.32 23.16
CA GLU A 55 0.15 15.53 21.86
C GLU A 55 1.03 16.30 20.87
N GLN A 56 1.73 17.33 21.35
CA GLN A 56 2.65 18.13 20.52
C GLN A 56 3.82 17.31 19.97
N GLU A 57 4.44 16.48 20.83
CA GLU A 57 5.56 15.64 20.42
C GLU A 57 5.09 14.51 19.49
N ALA A 58 3.92 13.93 19.76
CA ALA A 58 3.31 12.94 18.86
C ALA A 58 3.06 13.51 17.45
N GLU A 59 2.54 14.74 17.36
CA GLU A 59 2.30 15.40 16.08
C GLU A 59 3.62 15.77 15.39
N ARG A 60 4.63 16.23 16.12
CA ARG A 60 5.98 16.49 15.59
C ARG A 60 6.59 15.22 14.97
N ILE A 61 6.55 14.10 15.70
CA ILE A 61 7.08 12.81 15.22
C ILE A 61 6.32 12.34 13.97
N LYS A 62 4.99 12.44 13.97
CA LYS A 62 4.14 12.08 12.84
C LYS A 62 4.49 12.91 11.60
N ASN A 63 4.58 14.23 11.74
CA ASN A 63 4.88 15.14 10.64
C ASN A 63 6.29 14.91 10.07
N LEU A 64 7.28 14.70 10.91
CA LEU A 64 8.65 14.38 10.48
C LEU A 64 8.67 13.05 9.73
N SER A 65 8.02 12.02 10.27
CA SER A 65 7.93 10.69 9.64
C SER A 65 7.22 10.74 8.28
N SER A 66 6.13 11.50 8.19
CA SER A 66 5.37 11.68 6.94
C SER A 66 6.21 12.37 5.86
N LYS A 67 6.85 13.50 6.21
CA LYS A 67 7.71 14.24 5.27
C LYS A 67 8.90 13.39 4.79
N ARG A 68 9.56 12.67 5.71
CA ARG A 68 10.67 11.78 5.38
C ARG A 68 10.23 10.63 4.48
N GLY A 69 9.07 10.02 4.78
CA GLY A 69 8.48 8.99 3.92
C GLY A 69 8.22 9.51 2.51
N THR A 70 7.57 10.67 2.38
CA THR A 70 7.29 11.30 1.08
C THR A 70 8.57 11.56 0.29
N SER A 71 9.61 12.10 0.92
CA SER A 71 10.90 12.33 0.26
C SER A 71 11.57 11.04 -0.16
N MET A 72 11.56 9.99 0.70
CA MET A 72 12.12 8.68 0.38
C MET A 72 11.42 8.04 -0.84
N HIS A 73 10.08 8.03 -0.87
CA HIS A 73 9.31 7.54 -2.02
C HIS A 73 9.66 8.30 -3.30
N LYS A 74 9.85 9.62 -3.21
CA LYS A 74 10.22 10.42 -4.37
C LYS A 74 11.61 10.07 -4.92
N PHE A 75 12.59 9.82 -4.06
CA PHE A 75 13.91 9.33 -4.49
C PHE A 75 13.79 7.96 -5.19
N LEU A 76 12.99 7.03 -4.62
CA LEU A 76 12.76 5.70 -5.21
C LEU A 76 12.04 5.79 -6.56
N GLU A 77 10.95 6.54 -6.65
CA GLU A 77 10.22 6.78 -7.90
C GLU A 77 11.14 7.33 -9.00
N LYS A 78 11.90 8.37 -8.68
CA LYS A 78 12.79 9.02 -9.64
C LYS A 78 13.93 8.09 -10.09
N HIS A 79 14.47 7.30 -9.17
CA HIS A 79 15.45 6.27 -9.53
C HIS A 79 14.87 5.20 -10.48
N ILE A 80 13.67 4.68 -10.16
CA ILE A 80 12.98 3.68 -11.00
C ILE A 80 12.74 4.23 -12.40
N ARG A 81 12.29 5.49 -12.50
CA ARG A 81 12.02 6.17 -13.77
C ARG A 81 13.27 6.71 -14.47
N LYS A 82 14.46 6.54 -13.88
CA LYS A 82 15.73 7.08 -14.37
C LYS A 82 15.71 8.61 -14.56
N LEU A 83 15.09 9.32 -13.63
CA LEU A 83 15.01 10.77 -13.57
C LEU A 83 15.91 11.29 -12.44
N GLY A 84 16.55 12.44 -12.68
CA GLY A 84 17.27 13.14 -11.64
C GLY A 84 16.32 13.69 -10.56
N TYR A 85 16.74 13.63 -9.31
CA TYR A 85 16.01 14.23 -8.19
C TYR A 85 16.97 14.56 -7.04
N GLU A 86 16.79 15.74 -6.50
CA GLU A 86 17.48 16.19 -5.29
C GLU A 86 16.49 16.84 -4.33
N ASP A 87 16.70 16.61 -3.04
CA ASP A 87 15.98 17.23 -1.94
C ASP A 87 17.00 17.62 -0.87
N LEU A 88 17.34 18.91 -0.84
CA LEU A 88 18.37 19.48 0.05
C LEU A 88 17.82 19.89 1.42
N THR A 89 16.53 19.62 1.70
CA THR A 89 15.99 19.84 3.05
C THR A 89 16.59 18.86 4.06
N GLU A 90 16.52 19.17 5.33
CA GLU A 90 16.97 18.26 6.41
C GLU A 90 16.31 16.87 6.29
N VAL A 91 15.05 16.85 5.87
CA VAL A 91 14.28 15.61 5.65
C VAL A 91 14.81 14.87 4.43
N GLY A 92 15.12 15.58 3.34
CA GLY A 92 15.67 14.99 2.12
C GLY A 92 17.05 14.38 2.34
N VAL A 93 17.89 15.06 3.12
CA VAL A 93 19.23 14.55 3.52
C VAL A 93 19.12 13.24 4.29
N GLN A 94 18.10 13.06 5.13
CA GLN A 94 17.84 11.79 5.82
C GLN A 94 17.21 10.73 4.89
N ALA A 95 16.30 11.12 4.02
CA ALA A 95 15.54 10.22 3.16
C ALA A 95 16.38 9.63 2.02
N LYS A 96 17.33 10.38 1.46
CA LYS A 96 18.18 9.94 0.34
C LYS A 96 18.98 8.67 0.66
N PRO A 97 19.75 8.57 1.75
CA PRO A 97 20.47 7.34 2.09
C PRO A 97 19.52 6.16 2.41
N MET A 98 18.34 6.41 2.96
CA MET A 98 17.33 5.36 3.17
C MET A 98 16.84 4.78 1.83
N ALA A 99 16.53 5.66 0.85
CA ALA A 99 16.17 5.23 -0.50
C ALA A 99 17.32 4.47 -1.18
N GLN A 100 18.56 4.96 -1.04
CA GLN A 100 19.74 4.26 -1.56
C GLN A 100 19.89 2.86 -0.98
N LYS A 101 19.64 2.69 0.33
CA LYS A 101 19.68 1.39 0.99
C LYS A 101 18.65 0.40 0.44
N ILE A 102 17.41 0.86 0.18
CA ILE A 102 16.38 0.06 -0.48
C ILE A 102 16.81 -0.31 -1.90
N ILE A 103 17.39 0.62 -2.66
CA ILE A 103 17.86 0.39 -4.03
C ILE A 103 18.97 -0.66 -4.03
N GLU A 104 19.96 -0.52 -3.18
CA GLU A 104 21.13 -1.41 -3.12
C GLU A 104 20.75 -2.86 -2.80
N ILE A 105 19.79 -3.05 -1.91
CA ILE A 105 19.41 -4.40 -1.43
C ILE A 105 18.12 -4.87 -2.10
N GLY A 106 17.05 -4.10 -1.98
CA GLY A 106 15.70 -4.54 -2.37
C GLY A 106 15.48 -4.60 -3.87
N PHE A 107 16.21 -3.79 -4.67
CA PHE A 107 16.04 -3.78 -6.12
C PHE A 107 16.92 -4.80 -6.85
N THR A 108 17.87 -5.43 -6.18
CA THR A 108 18.76 -6.43 -6.79
C THR A 108 18.00 -7.57 -7.48
N PRO A 109 16.91 -8.15 -6.91
CA PRO A 109 16.16 -9.21 -7.55
C PRO A 109 15.16 -8.73 -8.63
N ILE A 110 15.04 -7.41 -8.86
CA ILE A 110 14.06 -6.85 -9.79
C ILE A 110 14.67 -6.70 -11.17
N THR A 111 14.18 -7.45 -12.14
CA THR A 111 14.65 -7.42 -13.53
C THR A 111 13.96 -6.33 -14.34
N GLU A 112 12.63 -6.18 -14.19
CA GLU A 112 11.81 -5.19 -14.89
C GLU A 112 10.68 -4.67 -14.00
N TYR A 113 10.09 -3.53 -14.40
CA TYR A 113 8.92 -2.97 -13.74
C TYR A 113 7.82 -2.61 -14.74
N TYR A 114 6.59 -2.75 -14.30
CA TYR A 114 5.39 -2.46 -15.08
C TYR A 114 4.85 -1.06 -14.77
N GLY A 115 4.83 -0.67 -13.50
CA GLY A 115 4.37 0.63 -13.04
C GLY A 115 5.04 1.08 -11.75
N SER A 116 5.26 2.40 -11.62
CA SER A 116 5.77 3.03 -10.40
C SER A 116 4.89 4.24 -10.09
N GLU A 117 4.41 4.35 -8.84
CA GLU A 117 3.44 5.36 -8.41
C GLU A 117 2.20 5.37 -9.32
N VAL A 118 1.64 4.21 -9.57
CA VAL A 118 0.49 4.05 -10.47
C VAL A 118 -0.80 3.90 -9.69
N THR A 119 -1.87 4.54 -10.19
CA THR A 119 -3.20 4.33 -9.65
C THR A 119 -3.68 2.94 -9.98
N ILE A 120 -4.18 2.24 -8.96
CA ILE A 120 -4.88 0.96 -9.08
C ILE A 120 -6.21 1.07 -8.36
N TYR A 121 -7.21 0.36 -8.85
CA TYR A 121 -8.56 0.42 -8.30
C TYR A 121 -9.30 -0.90 -8.49
N TYR A 122 -10.20 -1.18 -7.58
CA TYR A 122 -11.20 -2.22 -7.72
C TYR A 122 -12.53 -1.51 -8.01
N PRO A 123 -13.13 -1.68 -9.22
CA PRO A 123 -14.31 -0.94 -9.63
C PRO A 123 -15.42 -0.97 -8.56
N GLY A 124 -15.93 0.21 -8.22
CA GLY A 124 -17.00 0.38 -7.23
C GLY A 124 -16.62 0.18 -5.76
N LEU A 125 -15.41 -0.30 -5.44
CA LEU A 125 -15.05 -0.65 -4.07
C LEU A 125 -13.97 0.23 -3.47
N TYR A 126 -12.79 0.31 -4.08
CA TYR A 126 -11.66 1.07 -3.52
C TYR A 126 -10.62 1.41 -4.58
N ALA A 127 -9.75 2.34 -4.24
CA ALA A 127 -8.60 2.67 -5.07
C ALA A 127 -7.36 2.98 -4.23
N GLY A 128 -6.21 3.17 -4.89
CA GLY A 128 -4.98 3.59 -4.27
C GLY A 128 -3.88 3.86 -5.27
N SER A 129 -2.70 4.20 -4.76
CA SER A 129 -1.46 4.25 -5.52
C SER A 129 -0.53 3.19 -4.99
N THR A 130 -0.02 2.33 -5.88
CA THR A 130 1.03 1.37 -5.53
C THR A 130 2.39 1.95 -5.90
N ASP A 131 3.36 1.75 -5.02
CA ASP A 131 4.71 2.29 -5.21
C ASP A 131 5.40 1.63 -6.41
N LEU A 132 5.27 0.30 -6.52
CA LEU A 132 5.89 -0.44 -7.62
C LEU A 132 5.13 -1.74 -7.93
N VAL A 133 4.92 -1.99 -9.23
CA VAL A 133 4.56 -3.32 -9.77
C VAL A 133 5.71 -3.78 -10.65
N CYS A 134 6.25 -4.95 -10.38
CA CYS A 134 7.50 -5.41 -11.00
C CYS A 134 7.58 -6.92 -11.15
N MET A 135 8.61 -7.36 -11.87
CA MET A 135 9.08 -8.75 -11.87
C MET A 135 10.21 -8.89 -10.86
N HIS A 136 9.97 -9.64 -9.79
CA HIS A 136 10.93 -9.87 -8.71
C HIS A 136 11.16 -11.39 -8.57
N ASN A 137 12.39 -11.87 -8.84
CA ASN A 137 12.71 -13.30 -8.92
C ASN A 137 11.69 -14.08 -9.77
N ASP A 138 11.42 -13.60 -10.97
CA ASP A 138 10.49 -14.20 -11.95
C ASP A 138 9.02 -14.29 -11.51
N LEU A 139 8.63 -13.57 -10.47
CA LEU A 139 7.25 -13.44 -10.01
C LEU A 139 6.72 -12.02 -10.19
N GLU A 140 5.51 -11.88 -10.73
CA GLU A 140 4.81 -10.60 -10.74
C GLU A 140 4.46 -10.20 -9.31
N THR A 141 4.97 -9.05 -8.90
CA THR A 141 5.03 -8.61 -7.51
C THR A 141 4.54 -7.19 -7.34
N VAL A 142 3.71 -6.96 -6.33
CA VAL A 142 3.43 -5.63 -5.79
C VAL A 142 4.41 -5.34 -4.66
N VAL A 143 5.09 -4.21 -4.75
CA VAL A 143 6.04 -3.75 -3.73
C VAL A 143 5.53 -2.44 -3.14
N ASP A 144 5.62 -2.33 -1.82
CA ASP A 144 5.26 -1.16 -1.05
C ASP A 144 6.46 -0.71 -0.21
N PHE A 145 6.84 0.56 -0.33
CA PHE A 145 7.96 1.14 0.40
C PHE A 145 7.49 1.78 1.69
N LYS A 146 8.20 1.57 2.76
CA LYS A 146 7.88 2.16 4.06
C LYS A 146 9.13 2.73 4.73
N GLN A 147 9.02 3.97 5.19
CA GLN A 147 9.94 4.45 6.21
C GLN A 147 9.41 4.11 7.60
N ALA A 148 10.30 3.80 8.53
CA ALA A 148 9.95 3.60 9.93
C ALA A 148 10.98 4.26 10.83
N ASN A 149 10.57 4.75 12.01
CA ASN A 149 11.51 5.37 12.97
C ASN A 149 12.38 4.33 13.69
N ARG A 150 12.01 3.07 13.64
CA ARG A 150 12.72 1.91 14.23
C ARG A 150 12.30 0.63 13.50
N PRO A 151 13.09 -0.44 13.61
CA PRO A 151 12.76 -1.74 13.03
C PRO A 151 11.36 -2.21 13.40
N LYS A 152 10.70 -2.89 12.46
CA LYS A 152 9.34 -3.41 12.61
C LYS A 152 9.36 -4.89 12.95
N ARG A 153 8.35 -5.32 13.71
CA ARG A 153 7.98 -6.72 13.88
C ARG A 153 6.75 -7.02 13.04
N GLU A 154 6.58 -8.25 12.62
CA GLU A 154 5.46 -8.66 11.77
C GLU A 154 4.09 -8.33 12.37
N GLU A 155 3.93 -8.51 13.67
CA GLU A 155 2.68 -8.20 14.39
C GLU A 155 2.31 -6.71 14.41
N TRP A 156 3.23 -5.82 14.00
CA TRP A 156 2.98 -4.37 13.98
C TRP A 156 2.66 -3.81 12.60
N ILE A 157 2.73 -4.63 11.56
CA ILE A 157 2.61 -4.20 10.17
C ILE A 157 1.42 -4.82 9.43
N GLU A 158 0.40 -5.27 10.18
CA GLU A 158 -0.82 -5.84 9.61
C GLU A 158 -1.41 -4.95 8.50
N ASP A 159 -1.53 -3.63 8.74
CA ASP A 159 -2.05 -2.71 7.74
C ASP A 159 -1.20 -2.64 6.45
N TYR A 160 0.11 -2.92 6.52
CA TYR A 160 0.95 -2.96 5.32
C TYR A 160 0.65 -4.22 4.48
N TYR A 161 0.44 -5.36 5.14
CA TYR A 161 0.01 -6.59 4.48
C TYR A 161 -1.36 -6.43 3.82
N LEU A 162 -2.33 -5.84 4.54
CA LEU A 162 -3.67 -5.57 4.02
C LEU A 162 -3.64 -4.62 2.83
N GLN A 163 -2.84 -3.56 2.90
CA GLN A 163 -2.66 -2.59 1.82
C GLN A 163 -2.10 -3.26 0.56
N ALA A 164 -1.02 -4.01 0.67
CA ALA A 164 -0.40 -4.67 -0.47
C ALA A 164 -1.30 -5.77 -1.07
N ALA A 165 -2.03 -6.52 -0.23
CA ALA A 165 -3.01 -7.51 -0.67
C ALA A 165 -4.19 -6.87 -1.43
N ALA A 166 -4.70 -5.71 -0.96
CA ALA A 166 -5.73 -4.95 -1.66
C ALA A 166 -5.23 -4.49 -3.04
N TYR A 167 -4.00 -4.03 -3.12
CA TYR A 167 -3.39 -3.60 -4.38
C TYR A 167 -3.21 -4.76 -5.35
N ALA A 168 -2.78 -5.92 -4.87
CA ALA A 168 -2.69 -7.13 -5.69
C ALA A 168 -4.06 -7.54 -6.26
N MET A 169 -5.12 -7.55 -5.44
CA MET A 169 -6.48 -7.86 -5.92
C MET A 169 -6.98 -6.87 -6.99
N ALA A 170 -6.80 -5.57 -6.75
CA ALA A 170 -7.21 -4.54 -7.69
C ALA A 170 -6.46 -4.65 -9.02
N HIS A 171 -5.15 -4.93 -8.96
CA HIS A 171 -4.32 -5.13 -10.14
C HIS A 171 -4.76 -6.37 -10.93
N ASP A 172 -4.98 -7.49 -10.24
CA ASP A 172 -5.45 -8.73 -10.88
C ASP A 172 -6.80 -8.53 -11.56
N TYR A 173 -7.74 -7.86 -10.90
CA TYR A 173 -9.08 -7.61 -11.45
C TYR A 173 -9.04 -6.72 -12.69
N VAL A 174 -8.36 -5.59 -12.66
CA VAL A 174 -8.38 -4.59 -13.76
C VAL A 174 -7.52 -5.03 -14.95
N HIS A 175 -6.41 -5.68 -14.69
CA HIS A 175 -5.41 -6.00 -15.72
C HIS A 175 -5.39 -7.48 -16.11
N GLY A 176 -6.21 -8.35 -15.50
CA GLY A 176 -6.16 -9.78 -15.72
C GLY A 176 -4.79 -10.39 -15.39
N SER A 177 -4.09 -9.79 -14.44
CA SER A 177 -2.79 -10.28 -13.97
C SER A 177 -2.94 -11.40 -12.95
N ASN A 178 -1.83 -11.97 -12.54
CA ASN A 178 -1.78 -12.93 -11.45
C ASN A 178 -0.64 -12.53 -10.50
N ILE A 179 -0.90 -11.56 -9.63
CA ILE A 179 0.06 -11.14 -8.60
C ILE A 179 0.14 -12.23 -7.54
N THR A 180 1.22 -12.97 -7.55
CA THR A 180 1.45 -14.12 -6.65
C THR A 180 2.29 -13.77 -5.44
N GLN A 181 2.91 -12.60 -5.41
CA GLN A 181 3.81 -12.14 -4.34
C GLN A 181 3.58 -10.66 -4.03
N CYS A 182 3.67 -10.32 -2.74
CA CYS A 182 3.77 -8.94 -2.28
C CYS A 182 5.01 -8.79 -1.39
N ILE A 183 5.63 -7.62 -1.42
CA ILE A 183 6.83 -7.30 -0.64
C ILE A 183 6.66 -5.92 0.00
N ILE A 184 6.93 -5.84 1.30
CA ILE A 184 7.05 -4.57 2.02
C ILE A 184 8.53 -4.34 2.29
N MET A 185 9.09 -3.27 1.73
CA MET A 185 10.47 -2.86 1.93
C MET A 185 10.53 -1.69 2.92
N VAL A 186 11.10 -1.90 4.08
CA VAL A 186 11.17 -0.92 5.17
C VAL A 186 12.60 -0.46 5.35
N CYS A 187 12.82 0.85 5.49
CA CYS A 187 14.11 1.40 5.91
C CYS A 187 13.94 2.40 7.05
N THR A 188 14.86 2.39 8.00
CA THR A 188 14.90 3.31 9.13
C THR A 188 15.98 4.38 8.93
N PRO A 189 15.96 5.52 9.66
CA PRO A 189 16.97 6.57 9.51
C PRO A 189 18.41 6.14 9.82
N ASP A 190 18.58 5.09 10.64
CA ASP A 190 19.87 4.45 10.91
C ASP A 190 20.25 3.40 9.86
N LEU A 191 19.56 3.42 8.72
CA LEU A 191 19.80 2.59 7.53
C LEU A 191 19.61 1.08 7.76
N TYR A 192 18.79 0.72 8.74
CA TYR A 192 18.40 -0.67 8.92
C TYR A 192 17.30 -1.03 7.91
N TYR A 193 17.61 -1.95 6.98
CA TYR A 193 16.69 -2.45 5.96
C TYR A 193 16.00 -3.72 6.43
N GLN A 194 14.70 -3.80 6.19
CA GLN A 194 13.89 -5.00 6.40
C GLN A 194 13.02 -5.26 5.16
N GLU A 195 12.83 -6.53 4.86
CA GLU A 195 11.95 -7.00 3.81
C GLU A 195 10.96 -8.02 4.37
N PHE A 196 9.67 -7.75 4.18
CA PHE A 196 8.60 -8.67 4.54
C PHE A 196 7.93 -9.15 3.25
N LYS A 197 8.14 -10.42 2.94
CA LYS A 197 7.66 -11.07 1.72
C LYS A 197 6.58 -12.07 2.05
N PHE A 198 5.50 -12.06 1.27
CA PHE A 198 4.42 -13.00 1.43
C PHE A 198 3.78 -13.35 0.09
N SER A 199 3.36 -14.61 -0.06
CA SER A 199 2.87 -15.20 -1.30
C SER A 199 1.92 -16.37 -1.01
N GLY A 200 1.36 -16.98 -2.06
CA GLY A 200 0.55 -18.19 -1.97
C GLY A 200 -0.57 -18.11 -0.91
N PRO A 201 -0.72 -19.12 -0.03
CA PRO A 201 -1.77 -19.14 0.99
C PRO A 201 -1.77 -17.92 1.92
N THR A 202 -0.58 -17.42 2.25
CA THR A 202 -0.43 -16.23 3.11
C THR A 202 -1.00 -14.98 2.43
N LEU A 203 -0.71 -14.76 1.14
CA LEU A 203 -1.27 -13.64 0.40
C LEU A 203 -2.81 -13.77 0.27
N ARG A 204 -3.32 -14.99 0.01
CA ARG A 204 -4.77 -15.24 -0.01
C ARG A 204 -5.44 -14.89 1.33
N SER A 205 -4.83 -15.29 2.44
CA SER A 205 -5.32 -14.94 3.78
C SER A 205 -5.39 -13.43 4.00
N TRP A 206 -4.40 -12.67 3.53
CA TRP A 206 -4.41 -11.21 3.64
C TRP A 206 -5.44 -10.55 2.71
N LYS A 207 -5.63 -11.08 1.49
CA LYS A 207 -6.72 -10.67 0.60
C LYS A 207 -8.09 -10.83 1.28
N HIS A 208 -8.36 -11.98 1.88
CA HIS A 208 -9.60 -12.24 2.63
C HIS A 208 -9.77 -11.31 3.85
N LYS A 209 -8.71 -11.11 4.65
CA LYS A 209 -8.75 -10.17 5.78
C LYS A 209 -9.04 -8.74 5.34
N PHE A 210 -8.48 -8.32 4.21
CA PHE A 210 -8.77 -6.98 3.67
C PHE A 210 -10.25 -6.85 3.27
N LEU A 211 -10.85 -7.86 2.66
CA LEU A 211 -12.27 -7.85 2.31
C LEU A 211 -13.17 -7.70 3.56
N LYS A 212 -12.82 -8.33 4.68
CA LYS A 212 -13.54 -8.11 5.95
C LYS A 212 -13.44 -6.66 6.42
N ARG A 213 -12.25 -6.06 6.37
CA ARG A 213 -12.05 -4.63 6.71
C ARG A 213 -12.80 -3.71 5.73
N LEU A 214 -12.91 -4.09 4.47
CA LEU A 214 -13.69 -3.37 3.46
C LEU A 214 -15.18 -3.42 3.77
N ASP A 215 -15.70 -4.58 4.15
CA ASP A 215 -17.10 -4.77 4.57
C ASP A 215 -17.41 -3.93 5.82
N GLU A 216 -16.57 -4.03 6.87
CA GLU A 216 -16.66 -3.17 8.06
C GLU A 216 -16.68 -1.67 7.70
N TYR A 217 -15.83 -1.24 6.77
CA TYR A 217 -15.82 0.15 6.33
C TYR A 217 -17.14 0.57 5.69
N TYR A 218 -17.69 -0.24 4.79
CA TYR A 218 -18.95 0.06 4.14
C TYR A 218 -20.14 -0.03 5.09
N GLU A 219 -20.12 -0.88 6.09
CA GLU A 219 -21.11 -0.88 7.16
C GLU A 219 -21.08 0.42 7.96
N LEU A 220 -19.91 0.92 8.33
CA LEU A 220 -19.74 2.18 9.05
C LEU A 220 -20.24 3.41 8.28
N ILE A 221 -20.25 3.38 6.95
CA ILE A 221 -20.70 4.50 6.12
C ILE A 221 -22.08 4.28 5.48
N ARG A 222 -22.70 3.12 5.66
CA ARG A 222 -24.02 2.77 5.07
C ARG A 222 -25.12 3.73 5.50
N ASP A 223 -25.07 4.22 6.72
CA ASP A 223 -25.98 5.26 7.22
C ASP A 223 -25.85 6.60 6.49
N TYR A 224 -24.82 6.75 5.63
CA TYR A 224 -24.54 7.97 4.89
C TYR A 224 -24.92 7.92 3.41
N LYS A 225 -25.11 6.74 2.78
CA LYS A 225 -25.41 6.62 1.34
C LYS A 225 -26.19 5.34 1.00
N GLU A 226 -27.48 5.48 0.76
CA GLU A 226 -28.35 4.41 0.25
C GLU A 226 -28.13 4.01 -1.24
N GLU A 227 -27.09 4.51 -1.94
CA GLU A 227 -27.08 4.47 -3.41
C GLU A 227 -25.97 3.66 -4.10
N THR A 228 -25.11 2.92 -3.40
CA THR A 228 -24.11 2.08 -4.10
C THR A 228 -24.07 0.66 -3.53
N HIS A 229 -24.94 -0.21 -4.04
CA HIS A 229 -24.90 -1.63 -3.78
C HIS A 229 -23.85 -2.32 -4.65
N ILE A 230 -22.62 -2.46 -4.15
CA ILE A 230 -21.76 -3.57 -4.55
C ILE A 230 -21.68 -4.47 -3.32
N ASP A 231 -22.11 -5.71 -3.48
CA ASP A 231 -22.23 -6.64 -2.36
C ASP A 231 -20.84 -7.23 -2.04
N THR A 232 -20.17 -6.63 -1.04
CA THR A 232 -18.90 -7.15 -0.51
C THR A 232 -19.04 -8.58 0.02
N LYS A 233 -20.28 -9.03 0.34
CA LYS A 233 -20.59 -10.40 0.76
C LYS A 233 -20.46 -11.40 -0.37
N GLU A 234 -20.80 -11.00 -1.59
CA GLU A 234 -20.63 -11.85 -2.77
C GLU A 234 -19.14 -12.13 -3.05
N LEU A 235 -18.29 -11.08 -2.96
CA LEU A 235 -16.85 -11.24 -3.07
C LEU A 235 -16.24 -12.10 -1.95
N LEU A 236 -16.74 -11.98 -0.72
CA LEU A 236 -16.30 -12.82 0.40
C LEU A 236 -16.70 -14.28 0.16
N ALA A 237 -17.91 -14.54 -0.34
CA ALA A 237 -18.39 -15.88 -0.66
C ALA A 237 -17.57 -16.53 -1.79
N GLU A 238 -17.24 -15.79 -2.85
CA GLU A 238 -16.37 -16.29 -3.92
C GLU A 238 -14.96 -16.67 -3.42
N PHE A 239 -14.42 -15.92 -2.47
CA PHE A 239 -13.14 -16.25 -1.85
C PHE A 239 -13.20 -17.48 -0.95
N GLU A 240 -14.31 -17.71 -0.26
CA GLU A 240 -14.52 -18.88 0.58
C GLU A 240 -14.75 -20.14 -0.28
N ASP A 241 -15.52 -20.05 -1.35
CA ASP A 241 -15.78 -21.15 -2.30
C ASP A 241 -14.51 -21.58 -3.06
N ASN A 242 -13.67 -20.64 -3.45
CA ASN A 242 -12.39 -20.93 -4.10
C ASN A 242 -11.38 -21.59 -3.15
N LYS A 243 -11.44 -21.26 -1.85
CA LYS A 243 -10.62 -21.91 -0.82
C LYS A 243 -10.97 -23.41 -0.67
N ILE A 244 -12.26 -23.74 -0.71
CA ILE A 244 -12.75 -25.14 -0.59
C ILE A 244 -12.37 -26.00 -1.82
N LYS A 245 -12.20 -25.38 -2.99
CA LYS A 245 -11.83 -26.09 -4.23
C LYS A 245 -10.34 -26.37 -4.36
N GLU A 246 -9.48 -25.59 -3.70
CA GLU A 246 -8.01 -25.79 -3.72
C GLU A 246 -7.51 -26.74 -2.62
N ASP A 247 -8.31 -26.97 -1.56
CA ASP A 247 -8.00 -27.89 -0.47
C ASP A 247 -8.51 -29.34 -0.74
N LYS A 248 -9.01 -29.62 -1.95
CA LYS A 248 -9.41 -30.95 -2.45
C LYS A 248 -8.52 -31.41 -3.60
#